data_264199064d7cded65b2d05d6fcc5ebdb
#
_entry.id   264199064d7cded65b2d05d6fcc5ebdb
#
_cell.length_a   1.000
_cell.length_b   1.000
_cell.length_c   1.000
_cell.angle_alpha   90.00
_cell.angle_beta   90.00
_cell.angle_gamma   90.00
#
_symmetry.space_group_name_H-M   'P 1'
#
loop_
_entity.id
_entity.type
_entity.pdbx_description
1 polymer ?
#
loop_
_entity_poly.entity_id
_entity_poly.type
_entity_poly.pdbx_seq_one_letter_code
_entity_poly.pdbx_strand_id
1 'polypeptide(L)'
;MGSQSDYKIMHLAEKILKKIGVPFETKIISAHRTPKRMYDYAAVTKKNNIGVIIAGAGGSAHLPGMISALTSLPVLGVPIESKKLKGLDSLLSIVQMPKGIPVGTLAIGEDGAINAALYAASIISTFDDTVKNNLNKWRSKQSKSVKKKPK
;
A
#
# COMPACT_ATOMS: atom_id res chain seq x y z
N MET A 1 -3.53 -6.89 -3.80
CA MET A 1 -4.40 -6.11 -4.72
C MET A 1 -5.64 -6.90 -5.11
N GLY A 2 -6.73 -6.19 -5.48
CA GLY A 2 -8.04 -6.81 -5.77
C GLY A 2 -8.12 -7.55 -7.11
N SER A 3 -7.30 -7.19 -8.07
CA SER A 3 -7.30 -7.79 -9.42
C SER A 3 -5.96 -7.65 -10.12
N GLN A 4 -5.79 -8.40 -11.22
CA GLN A 4 -4.60 -8.29 -12.08
C GLN A 4 -4.48 -6.90 -12.73
N SER A 5 -5.60 -6.22 -13.01
CA SER A 5 -5.57 -4.87 -13.59
C SER A 5 -4.88 -3.84 -12.68
N ASP A 6 -4.96 -4.03 -11.36
CA ASP A 6 -4.37 -3.11 -10.38
C ASP A 6 -2.83 -3.22 -10.36
N TYR A 7 -2.28 -4.30 -10.91
CA TYR A 7 -0.84 -4.52 -10.92
C TYR A 7 -0.08 -3.46 -11.72
N LYS A 8 -0.72 -2.84 -12.72
CA LYS A 8 -0.14 -1.72 -13.49
C LYS A 8 0.28 -0.54 -12.59
N ILE A 9 -0.38 -0.39 -11.45
CA ILE A 9 -0.07 0.64 -10.45
C ILE A 9 0.73 0.04 -9.31
N MET A 10 0.29 -1.10 -8.77
CA MET A 10 0.89 -1.67 -7.56
C MET A 10 2.32 -2.15 -7.73
N HIS A 11 2.77 -2.50 -8.96
CA HIS A 11 4.17 -2.84 -9.21
C HIS A 11 5.14 -1.67 -8.90
N LEU A 12 4.65 -0.42 -8.87
CA LEU A 12 5.47 0.73 -8.47
C LEU A 12 5.84 0.68 -7.00
N ALA A 13 4.93 0.18 -6.15
CA ALA A 13 5.25 -0.08 -4.74
C ALA A 13 6.36 -1.13 -4.62
N GLU A 14 6.29 -2.22 -5.39
CA GLU A 14 7.34 -3.26 -5.41
C GLU A 14 8.72 -2.69 -5.78
N LYS A 15 8.77 -1.82 -6.80
CA LYS A 15 10.02 -1.16 -7.22
C LYS A 15 10.64 -0.35 -6.09
N ILE A 16 9.83 0.37 -5.32
CA ILE A 16 10.30 1.17 -4.19
C ILE A 16 10.76 0.28 -3.05
N LEU A 17 9.95 -0.74 -2.66
CA LEU A 17 10.31 -1.68 -1.60
C LEU A 17 11.65 -2.38 -1.92
N LYS A 18 11.80 -2.88 -3.15
CA LYS A 18 13.06 -3.49 -3.63
C LYS A 18 14.23 -2.51 -3.55
N LYS A 19 14.04 -1.25 -3.94
CA LYS A 19 15.09 -0.22 -3.92
C LYS A 19 15.55 0.14 -2.51
N ILE A 20 14.64 0.09 -1.53
CA ILE A 20 14.93 0.36 -0.13
C ILE A 20 15.45 -0.89 0.59
N GLY A 21 15.25 -2.09 0.02
CA GLY A 21 15.67 -3.36 0.59
C GLY A 21 14.65 -3.94 1.57
N VAL A 22 13.37 -3.60 1.42
CA VAL A 22 12.27 -4.17 2.20
C VAL A 22 11.79 -5.45 1.49
N PRO A 23 11.88 -6.64 2.11
CA PRO A 23 11.30 -7.86 1.57
C PRO A 23 9.78 -7.74 1.44
N PHE A 24 9.23 -8.29 0.37
CA PHE A 24 7.78 -8.26 0.15
C PHE A 24 7.28 -9.51 -0.58
N GLU A 25 6.00 -9.78 -0.45
CA GLU A 25 5.27 -10.71 -1.31
C GLU A 25 4.11 -9.98 -1.98
N THR A 26 3.70 -10.48 -3.15
CA THR A 26 2.59 -9.90 -3.92
C THR A 26 1.50 -10.94 -4.13
N LYS A 27 0.26 -10.59 -3.79
CA LYS A 27 -0.90 -11.47 -3.92
C LYS A 27 -2.06 -10.75 -4.62
N ILE A 28 -2.81 -11.50 -5.43
CA ILE A 28 -4.12 -11.07 -5.92
C ILE A 28 -5.19 -11.69 -5.03
N ILE A 29 -5.91 -10.83 -4.32
CA ILE A 29 -6.97 -11.21 -3.37
C ILE A 29 -8.15 -10.28 -3.61
N SER A 30 -9.20 -10.79 -4.21
CA SER A 30 -10.43 -10.01 -4.43
C SER A 30 -11.35 -10.16 -3.23
N ALA A 31 -11.64 -9.04 -2.56
CA ALA A 31 -12.57 -9.04 -1.41
C ALA A 31 -13.94 -9.61 -1.77
N HIS A 32 -14.44 -9.32 -2.99
CA HIS A 32 -15.77 -9.74 -3.44
C HIS A 32 -15.79 -11.12 -4.10
N ARG A 33 -14.71 -11.49 -4.84
CA ARG A 33 -14.71 -12.73 -5.64
C ARG A 33 -13.96 -13.88 -4.99
N THR A 34 -13.05 -13.58 -4.04
CA THR A 34 -12.26 -14.58 -3.31
C THR A 34 -12.23 -14.28 -1.82
N PRO A 35 -13.39 -14.08 -1.13
CA PRO A 35 -13.41 -13.69 0.29
C PRO A 35 -12.69 -14.70 1.17
N LYS A 36 -12.88 -16.02 0.92
CA LYS A 36 -12.15 -17.05 1.67
C LYS A 36 -10.63 -16.86 1.59
N ARG A 37 -10.08 -16.57 0.40
CA ARG A 37 -8.64 -16.32 0.23
C ARG A 37 -8.18 -15.12 1.07
N MET A 38 -9.01 -14.10 1.22
CA MET A 38 -8.71 -12.93 2.07
C MET A 38 -8.64 -13.31 3.54
N TYR A 39 -9.61 -14.09 4.04
CA TYR A 39 -9.59 -14.60 5.42
C TYR A 39 -8.37 -15.49 5.68
N ASP A 40 -8.11 -16.44 4.78
CA ASP A 40 -6.95 -17.34 4.89
C ASP A 40 -5.63 -16.55 4.91
N TYR A 41 -5.51 -15.53 4.06
CA TYR A 41 -4.32 -14.67 4.03
C TYR A 41 -4.16 -13.89 5.33
N ALA A 42 -5.21 -13.26 5.83
CA ALA A 42 -5.15 -12.51 7.09
C ALA A 42 -4.72 -13.40 8.27
N ALA A 43 -5.19 -14.65 8.32
CA ALA A 43 -4.86 -15.59 9.37
C ALA A 43 -3.36 -15.97 9.41
N VAL A 44 -2.67 -15.93 8.27
CA VAL A 44 -1.24 -16.34 8.20
C VAL A 44 -0.26 -15.17 8.21
N THR A 45 -0.72 -13.92 8.14
CA THR A 45 0.18 -12.75 8.07
C THR A 45 1.15 -12.67 9.25
N LYS A 46 0.69 -12.97 10.47
CA LYS A 46 1.56 -12.99 11.67
C LYS A 46 2.61 -14.09 11.61
N LYS A 47 2.26 -15.28 11.09
CA LYS A 47 3.20 -16.42 10.95
C LYS A 47 4.26 -16.14 9.90
N ASN A 48 3.95 -15.33 8.90
CA ASN A 48 4.82 -15.01 7.77
C ASN A 48 5.70 -13.77 7.99
N ASN A 49 5.81 -13.26 9.22
CA ASN A 49 6.58 -12.04 9.55
C ASN A 49 6.20 -10.81 8.72
N ILE A 50 4.93 -10.68 8.33
CA ILE A 50 4.44 -9.49 7.65
C ILE A 50 4.31 -8.36 8.66
N GLY A 51 4.99 -7.24 8.40
CA GLY A 51 4.96 -6.05 9.26
C GLY A 51 3.92 -5.00 8.84
N VAL A 52 3.62 -4.93 7.53
CA VAL A 52 2.69 -3.94 6.95
C VAL A 52 2.00 -4.56 5.74
N ILE A 53 0.74 -4.25 5.53
CA ILE A 53 -0.01 -4.65 4.33
C ILE A 53 -0.26 -3.41 3.46
N ILE A 54 0.11 -3.47 2.18
CA ILE A 54 -0.27 -2.47 1.17
C ILE A 54 -1.38 -3.06 0.32
N ALA A 55 -2.56 -2.47 0.35
CA ALA A 55 -3.75 -2.98 -0.31
C ALA A 55 -4.25 -2.01 -1.39
N GLY A 56 -4.06 -2.35 -2.67
CA GLY A 56 -4.58 -1.59 -3.82
C GLY A 56 -5.93 -2.14 -4.28
N ALA A 57 -6.91 -1.24 -4.49
CA ALA A 57 -8.23 -1.59 -4.99
C ALA A 57 -8.89 -0.44 -5.75
N GLY A 58 -9.69 -0.76 -6.77
CA GLY A 58 -10.42 0.21 -7.59
C GLY A 58 -11.94 0.01 -7.55
N GLY A 59 -12.68 1.09 -7.84
CA GLY A 59 -14.14 1.10 -7.81
C GLY A 59 -14.69 0.98 -6.39
N SER A 60 -15.52 -0.03 -6.12
CA SER A 60 -15.91 -0.42 -4.76
C SER A 60 -14.71 -1.04 -4.04
N ALA A 61 -13.75 -0.21 -3.66
CA ALA A 61 -12.43 -0.57 -3.19
C ALA A 61 -12.45 -1.06 -1.72
N HIS A 62 -13.20 -2.14 -1.45
CA HIS A 62 -13.43 -2.63 -0.10
C HIS A 62 -12.25 -3.43 0.49
N LEU A 63 -11.33 -3.94 -0.35
CA LEU A 63 -10.23 -4.79 0.11
C LEU A 63 -9.42 -4.19 1.27
N PRO A 64 -8.98 -2.91 1.25
CA PRO A 64 -8.19 -2.36 2.34
C PRO A 64 -8.93 -2.36 3.67
N GLY A 65 -10.20 -1.94 3.69
CA GLY A 65 -11.03 -1.93 4.89
C GLY A 65 -11.34 -3.33 5.41
N MET A 66 -11.67 -4.25 4.49
CA MET A 66 -11.97 -5.63 4.85
C MET A 66 -10.76 -6.37 5.42
N ILE A 67 -9.58 -6.19 4.84
CA ILE A 67 -8.36 -6.82 5.38
C ILE A 67 -7.96 -6.19 6.72
N SER A 68 -8.15 -4.87 6.89
CA SER A 68 -7.88 -4.17 8.15
C SER A 68 -8.73 -4.69 9.29
N ALA A 69 -9.97 -5.07 9.02
CA ALA A 69 -10.86 -5.68 10.01
C ALA A 69 -10.42 -7.09 10.49
N LEU A 70 -9.50 -7.73 9.76
CA LEU A 70 -9.05 -9.11 10.01
C LEU A 70 -7.64 -9.19 10.62
N THR A 71 -6.93 -8.07 10.75
CA THR A 71 -5.55 -8.06 11.23
C THR A 71 -5.30 -6.86 12.13
N SER A 72 -4.33 -6.99 13.05
CA SER A 72 -3.79 -5.86 13.81
C SER A 72 -2.60 -5.18 13.13
N LEU A 73 -2.18 -5.65 11.95
CA LEU A 73 -1.10 -5.04 11.20
C LEU A 73 -1.54 -3.69 10.59
N PRO A 74 -0.62 -2.72 10.46
CA PRO A 74 -0.90 -1.52 9.68
C PRO A 74 -1.33 -1.87 8.24
N VAL A 75 -2.47 -1.32 7.80
CA VAL A 75 -2.96 -1.46 6.42
C VAL A 75 -2.90 -0.11 5.73
N LEU A 76 -2.22 -0.06 4.59
CA LEU A 76 -2.07 1.11 3.74
C LEU A 76 -2.91 0.90 2.48
N GLY A 77 -3.94 1.71 2.31
CA GLY A 77 -4.86 1.64 1.19
C GLY A 77 -4.43 2.52 0.03
N VAL A 78 -4.33 1.93 -1.16
CA VAL A 78 -4.04 2.65 -2.41
C VAL A 78 -5.28 2.65 -3.28
N PRO A 79 -5.96 3.80 -3.45
CA PRO A 79 -7.06 3.92 -4.38
C PRO A 79 -6.55 3.78 -5.82
N ILE A 80 -7.13 2.86 -6.58
CA ILE A 80 -6.81 2.65 -8.00
C ILE A 80 -7.85 3.37 -8.85
N GLU A 81 -7.40 4.03 -9.91
CA GLU A 81 -8.31 4.74 -10.83
C GLU A 81 -9.36 3.81 -11.42
N SER A 82 -10.62 4.25 -11.35
CA SER A 82 -11.75 3.66 -12.06
C SER A 82 -12.03 4.42 -13.35
N LYS A 83 -12.58 3.71 -14.35
CA LYS A 83 -12.89 4.34 -15.65
C LYS A 83 -13.95 5.45 -15.58
N LYS A 84 -14.90 5.34 -14.64
CA LYS A 84 -16.06 6.24 -14.55
C LYS A 84 -15.80 7.48 -13.69
N LEU A 85 -15.25 7.27 -12.48
CA LEU A 85 -15.08 8.32 -11.47
C LEU A 85 -13.60 8.67 -11.21
N LYS A 86 -12.69 8.22 -12.09
CA LYS A 86 -11.26 8.56 -12.05
C LYS A 86 -10.61 8.30 -10.68
N GLY A 87 -11.12 7.30 -9.95
CA GLY A 87 -10.60 6.89 -8.65
C GLY A 87 -11.24 7.58 -7.44
N LEU A 88 -12.17 8.52 -7.61
CA LEU A 88 -12.87 9.15 -6.49
C LEU A 88 -13.72 8.13 -5.74
N ASP A 89 -14.39 7.22 -6.44
CA ASP A 89 -15.12 6.08 -5.87
C ASP A 89 -14.19 5.17 -5.06
N SER A 90 -13.01 4.87 -5.57
CA SER A 90 -11.98 4.09 -4.88
C SER A 90 -11.52 4.80 -3.61
N LEU A 91 -11.20 6.09 -3.69
CA LEU A 91 -10.76 6.89 -2.56
C LEU A 91 -11.82 6.93 -1.46
N LEU A 92 -13.07 7.26 -1.81
CA LEU A 92 -14.15 7.35 -0.82
C LEU A 92 -14.48 5.99 -0.19
N SER A 93 -14.33 4.89 -0.94
CA SER A 93 -14.51 3.53 -0.40
C SER A 93 -13.43 3.13 0.61
N ILE A 94 -12.24 3.75 0.55
CA ILE A 94 -11.10 3.41 1.42
C ILE A 94 -10.99 4.38 2.60
N VAL A 95 -11.21 5.68 2.39
CA VAL A 95 -10.91 6.70 3.40
C VAL A 95 -11.96 6.79 4.50
N GLN A 96 -13.23 6.53 4.20
CA GLN A 96 -14.34 6.66 5.17
C GLN A 96 -14.54 5.40 6.00
N MET A 97 -13.51 5.03 6.77
CA MET A 97 -13.57 3.87 7.65
C MET A 97 -14.33 4.16 8.96
N PRO A 98 -15.06 3.18 9.49
CA PRO A 98 -15.71 3.31 10.78
C PRO A 98 -14.69 3.38 11.92
N LYS A 99 -15.09 3.99 13.03
CA LYS A 99 -14.29 4.02 14.26
C LYS A 99 -13.87 2.60 14.67
N GLY A 100 -12.59 2.41 14.91
CA GLY A 100 -12.00 1.15 15.37
C GLY A 100 -11.30 0.31 14.28
N ILE A 101 -11.55 0.57 13.00
CA ILE A 101 -10.91 -0.14 11.89
C ILE A 101 -10.16 0.87 11.00
N PRO A 102 -8.91 1.23 11.34
CA PRO A 102 -8.16 2.25 10.60
C PRO A 102 -7.55 1.69 9.31
N VAL A 103 -7.53 2.54 8.27
CA VAL A 103 -6.75 2.33 7.05
C VAL A 103 -5.97 3.60 6.75
N GLY A 104 -4.66 3.50 6.62
CA GLY A 104 -3.81 4.61 6.16
C GLY A 104 -3.99 4.84 4.66
N THR A 105 -4.92 5.72 4.29
CA THR A 105 -5.28 5.96 2.90
C THR A 105 -4.28 6.88 2.20
N LEU A 106 -3.75 6.45 1.05
CA LEU A 106 -2.77 7.19 0.24
C LEU A 106 -3.45 7.88 -0.96
N ALA A 107 -2.64 8.57 -1.77
CA ALA A 107 -3.10 9.21 -2.99
C ALA A 107 -3.65 8.19 -4.02
N ILE A 108 -4.46 8.67 -4.95
CA ILE A 108 -4.97 7.86 -6.07
C ILE A 108 -3.83 7.53 -7.04
N GLY A 109 -3.76 6.27 -7.48
CA GLY A 109 -2.90 5.85 -8.59
C GLY A 109 -1.42 5.70 -8.22
N GLU A 110 -0.55 6.11 -9.14
CA GLU A 110 0.91 5.86 -9.07
C GLU A 110 1.57 6.47 -7.84
N ASP A 111 1.27 7.73 -7.54
CA ASP A 111 1.83 8.41 -6.37
C ASP A 111 1.40 7.72 -5.07
N GLY A 112 0.16 7.24 -5.02
CA GLY A 112 -0.35 6.47 -3.89
C GLY A 112 0.41 5.17 -3.68
N ALA A 113 0.69 4.42 -4.73
CA ALA A 113 1.45 3.18 -4.66
C ALA A 113 2.90 3.42 -4.20
N ILE A 114 3.57 4.44 -4.75
CA ILE A 114 4.93 4.84 -4.37
C ILE A 114 4.95 5.26 -2.89
N ASN A 115 4.03 6.14 -2.48
CA ASN A 115 3.95 6.65 -1.12
C ASN A 115 3.56 5.56 -0.11
N ALA A 116 2.72 4.59 -0.49
CA ALA A 116 2.42 3.43 0.35
C ALA A 116 3.68 2.62 0.67
N ALA A 117 4.54 2.38 -0.32
CA ALA A 117 5.80 1.67 -0.12
C ALA A 117 6.78 2.46 0.77
N LEU A 118 6.87 3.79 0.59
CA LEU A 118 7.69 4.66 1.42
C LEU A 118 7.15 4.72 2.86
N TYR A 119 5.85 4.73 3.03
CA TYR A 119 5.23 4.72 4.35
C TYR A 119 5.42 3.37 5.05
N ALA A 120 5.24 2.25 4.33
CA ALA A 120 5.57 0.93 4.85
C ALA A 120 7.04 0.86 5.30
N ALA A 121 7.98 1.35 4.47
CA ALA A 121 9.39 1.44 4.82
C ALA A 121 9.63 2.34 6.05
N SER A 122 8.88 3.44 6.21
CA SER A 122 8.97 4.30 7.39
C SER A 122 8.52 3.58 8.66
N ILE A 123 7.44 2.80 8.60
CA ILE A 123 6.96 1.98 9.73
C ILE A 123 8.03 0.95 10.10
N ILE A 124 8.55 0.21 9.12
CA ILE A 124 9.58 -0.82 9.35
C ILE A 124 10.89 -0.20 9.89
N SER A 125 11.24 1.00 9.44
CA SER A 125 12.46 1.71 9.88
C SER A 125 12.47 2.06 11.37
N THR A 126 11.36 1.95 12.07
CA THR A 126 11.28 2.16 13.53
C THR A 126 11.93 1.00 14.32
N PHE A 127 12.10 -0.16 13.70
CA PHE A 127 12.70 -1.36 14.31
C PHE A 127 13.75 -2.07 13.42
N ASP A 128 14.07 -1.50 12.22
CA ASP A 128 15.12 -2.01 11.30
C ASP A 128 16.01 -0.87 10.84
N ASP A 129 17.23 -0.82 11.37
CA ASP A 129 18.22 0.23 11.05
C ASP A 129 18.73 0.15 9.59
N THR A 130 18.72 -1.02 8.97
CA THR A 130 19.10 -1.17 7.55
C THR A 130 18.09 -0.47 6.66
N VAL A 131 16.81 -0.73 6.88
CA VAL A 131 15.71 -0.07 6.17
C VAL A 131 15.74 1.44 6.43
N LYS A 132 15.95 1.86 7.68
CA LYS A 132 16.09 3.28 8.08
C LYS A 132 17.19 3.99 7.28
N ASN A 133 18.38 3.41 7.23
CA ASN A 133 19.51 3.99 6.51
C ASN A 133 19.25 4.09 5.01
N ASN A 134 18.64 3.06 4.41
CA ASN A 134 18.32 3.06 2.99
C ASN A 134 17.21 4.07 2.64
N LEU A 135 16.19 4.20 3.49
CA LEU A 135 15.13 5.20 3.34
C LEU A 135 15.69 6.62 3.42
N ASN A 136 16.61 6.89 4.37
CA ASN A 136 17.26 8.19 4.50
C ASN A 136 18.13 8.54 3.27
N LYS A 137 18.86 7.56 2.74
CA LYS A 137 19.62 7.72 1.48
C LYS A 137 18.68 8.03 0.31
N TRP A 138 17.55 7.33 0.22
CA TRP A 138 16.54 7.57 -0.81
C TRP A 138 15.97 9.00 -0.73
N ARG A 139 15.58 9.47 0.46
CA ARG A 139 15.07 10.83 0.71
C ARG A 139 16.11 11.90 0.37
N SER A 140 17.35 11.72 0.80
CA SER A 140 18.45 12.63 0.49
C SER A 140 18.67 12.76 -1.02
N LYS A 141 18.61 11.63 -1.76
CA LYS A 141 18.75 11.64 -3.22
C LYS A 141 17.59 12.40 -3.88
N GLN A 142 16.36 12.18 -3.42
CA GLN A 142 15.18 12.90 -3.91
C GLN A 142 15.32 14.41 -3.68
N SER A 143 15.67 14.85 -2.47
CA SER A 143 15.86 16.27 -2.15
C SER A 143 16.93 16.92 -3.03
N LYS A 144 18.05 16.21 -3.29
CA LYS A 144 19.13 16.72 -4.16
C LYS A 144 18.73 16.81 -5.63
N SER A 145 17.71 16.06 -6.07
CA SER A 145 17.21 16.10 -7.46
C SER A 145 16.34 17.33 -7.77
N VAL A 146 15.83 18.02 -6.72
CA VAL A 146 15.02 19.23 -6.88
C VAL A 146 15.90 20.39 -7.32
N LYS A 147 15.59 20.97 -8.48
CA LYS A 147 16.34 22.11 -9.01
C LYS A 147 16.09 23.36 -8.20
N LYS A 148 17.16 24.12 -7.93
CA LYS A 148 17.07 25.40 -7.19
C LYS A 148 16.49 26.54 -8.02
N LYS A 149 16.52 26.43 -9.36
CA LYS A 149 16.00 27.44 -10.28
C LYS A 149 15.22 26.76 -11.39
N PRO A 150 14.12 27.35 -11.89
CA PRO A 150 13.45 26.87 -13.10
C PRO A 150 14.41 26.94 -14.30
N LYS A 151 14.15 26.12 -15.32
CA LYS A 151 14.88 26.20 -16.59
C LYS A 151 14.25 27.25 -17.48
#